data_7bdcd196913d2b08b7d983f494733c6d
#
_entry.id   7bdcd196913d2b08b7d983f494733c6d
#
_cell.length_a   1.000
_cell.length_b   1.000
_cell.length_c   1.000
_cell.angle_alpha   90.00
_cell.angle_beta   90.00
_cell.angle_gamma   90.00
#
_symmetry.space_group_name_H-M   'P 1'
#
loop_
_entity.id
_entity.type
_entity.pdbx_description
1 polymer ?
#
loop_
_entity_poly.entity_id
_entity_poly.type
_entity_poly.pdbx_seq_one_letter_code
_entity_poly.pdbx_strand_id
1 'polypeptide(L)'
;MPDLIDYRIGPGKLPMTEQTSTLYAKLLGETAKISWQELQPFFARGALLWVDAKADLVAVAEALATDDKASVSAWLSNGQLAKVEAALAEDLLARDPDLWAVVVAPWVVVQEREE
;
A
#
# COMPACT_ATOMS: atom_id res chain seq x y z
N MET A 1 10.71 33.18 -2.62
CA MET A 1 10.97 32.31 -2.52
C MET A 1 10.63 31.72 -2.60
N PRO A 2 10.07 32.14 -2.63
CA PRO A 2 10.08 31.37 -2.72
C PRO A 2 9.65 30.92 -3.06
N ASP A 3 10.12 31.33 -3.43
CA ASP A 3 10.23 30.50 -3.50
C ASP A 3 9.83 29.98 -3.69
N LEU A 4 9.87 30.40 -3.98
CA LEU A 4 9.89 29.52 -4.06
C LEU A 4 9.60 29.01 -4.01
N ILE A 5 9.59 29.54 -4.11
CA ILE A 5 9.68 28.61 -3.95
C ILE A 5 9.49 28.29 -3.69
N ASP A 6 9.47 28.82 -3.87
CA ASP A 6 9.63 28.04 -3.49
C ASP A 6 9.29 27.80 -3.22
N TYR A 7 9.16 28.27 -3.00
CA TYR A 7 9.24 27.59 -2.74
C TYR A 7 8.90 27.53 -2.29
N ARG A 8 8.99 27.88 -2.36
CA ARG A 8 9.02 27.38 -1.84
C ARG A 8 8.57 27.43 -1.27
N ILE A 9 8.26 28.16 -1.34
CA ILE A 9 8.11 27.77 -0.82
C ILE A 9 7.88 27.85 -0.38
N GLY A 10 7.74 28.68 -0.38
CA GLY A 10 7.86 28.14 0.07
C GLY A 10 7.51 28.20 0.55
N PRO A 11 7.20 28.77 0.73
CA PRO A 11 6.98 28.25 1.28
C PRO A 11 6.54 28.04 1.74
N GLY A 12 6.20 28.27 1.85
CA GLY A 12 5.81 27.49 2.29
C GLY A 12 5.20 27.41 2.69
N LYS A 13 4.60 27.33 2.81
CA LYS A 13 4.03 26.76 3.36
C LYS A 13 3.28 26.13 3.49
N LEU A 14 3.20 26.13 2.88
CA LEU A 14 2.33 25.26 2.91
C LEU A 14 2.58 24.14 3.28
N PRO A 15 1.98 23.66 3.44
CA PRO A 15 2.21 22.61 4.33
C PRO A 15 2.79 21.43 3.61
N MET A 16 3.67 20.76 4.24
CA MET A 16 4.24 19.59 3.81
C MET A 16 3.29 18.47 3.76
N THR A 17 2.22 18.57 4.51
CA THR A 17 1.13 17.64 4.41
C THR A 17 0.55 17.60 3.03
N GLU A 18 0.70 18.67 2.28
CA GLU A 18 0.18 18.74 0.94
C GLU A 18 0.90 17.78 0.01
N GLN A 19 2.21 17.65 0.14
CA GLN A 19 2.94 16.70 -0.68
C GLN A 19 2.63 15.27 -0.29
N THR A 20 2.52 14.99 1.00
CA THR A 20 2.12 13.68 1.47
C THR A 20 0.73 13.34 0.95
N SER A 21 -0.18 14.30 0.98
CA SER A 21 -1.52 14.10 0.47
C SER A 21 -1.54 13.82 -1.02
N THR A 22 -0.63 14.44 -1.77
CA THR A 22 -0.55 14.23 -3.20
C THR A 22 -0.15 12.79 -3.54
N LEU A 23 0.85 12.26 -2.85
CA LEU A 23 1.25 10.88 -3.06
C LEU A 23 0.15 9.93 -2.62
N TYR A 24 -0.45 10.18 -1.46
CA TYR A 24 -1.54 9.37 -0.97
C TYR A 24 -2.70 9.37 -1.97
N ALA A 25 -3.05 10.54 -2.49
CA ALA A 25 -4.14 10.65 -3.46
C ALA A 25 -3.83 9.89 -4.74
N LYS A 26 -2.57 9.95 -5.20
CA LYS A 26 -2.16 9.20 -6.38
C LYS A 26 -2.32 7.70 -6.15
N LEU A 27 -1.82 7.21 -5.02
CA LEU A 27 -1.90 5.79 -4.71
C LEU A 27 -3.35 5.35 -4.50
N LEU A 28 -4.16 6.20 -3.89
CA LEU A 28 -5.57 5.91 -3.72
C LEU A 28 -6.25 5.76 -5.09
N GLY A 29 -5.90 6.61 -6.03
CA GLY A 29 -6.44 6.53 -7.38
C GLY A 29 -5.97 5.31 -8.14
N GLU A 30 -4.84 4.72 -7.73
CA GLU A 30 -4.32 3.50 -8.36
C GLU A 30 -4.81 2.24 -7.66
N THR A 31 -5.50 2.39 -6.54
CA THR A 31 -6.06 1.25 -5.81
C THR A 31 -7.22 0.68 -6.62
N ALA A 32 -7.20 -0.61 -6.88
CA ALA A 32 -8.20 -1.23 -7.72
C ALA A 32 -8.60 -2.59 -7.19
N LYS A 33 -9.82 -2.97 -7.51
CA LYS A 33 -10.30 -4.30 -7.18
C LYS A 33 -9.62 -5.31 -8.09
N ILE A 34 -9.22 -6.43 -7.52
CA ILE A 34 -8.45 -7.43 -8.24
C ILE A 34 -8.85 -8.82 -7.76
N SER A 35 -8.75 -9.81 -8.64
CA SER A 35 -9.07 -11.17 -8.27
C SER A 35 -7.81 -11.89 -7.80
N TRP A 36 -8.02 -12.96 -7.02
CA TRP A 36 -6.89 -13.80 -6.61
C TRP A 36 -6.16 -14.36 -7.82
N GLN A 37 -6.92 -14.72 -8.86
CA GLN A 37 -6.31 -15.29 -10.05
C GLN A 37 -5.31 -14.33 -10.68
N GLU A 38 -5.62 -13.04 -10.67
CA GLU A 38 -4.71 -12.04 -11.22
C GLU A 38 -3.50 -11.81 -10.34
N LEU A 39 -3.62 -12.11 -9.05
CA LEU A 39 -2.53 -11.94 -8.09
C LEU A 39 -1.56 -13.12 -8.06
N GLN A 40 -1.95 -14.26 -8.60
CA GLN A 40 -1.13 -15.47 -8.51
C GLN A 40 0.30 -15.30 -9.03
N PRO A 41 0.54 -14.61 -10.15
CA PRO A 41 1.93 -14.44 -10.60
C PRO A 41 2.78 -13.66 -9.58
N PHE A 42 2.18 -12.70 -8.88
CA PHE A 42 2.92 -11.95 -7.88
C PHE A 42 3.18 -12.78 -6.63
N PHE A 43 2.22 -13.63 -6.26
CA PHE A 43 2.43 -14.59 -5.18
C PHE A 43 3.59 -15.54 -5.51
N ALA A 44 3.62 -16.04 -6.73
CA ALA A 44 4.66 -16.98 -7.14
C ALA A 44 6.05 -16.35 -7.07
N ARG A 45 6.15 -15.04 -7.27
CA ARG A 45 7.44 -14.34 -7.19
C ARG A 45 7.77 -13.87 -5.78
N GLY A 46 6.87 -14.11 -4.82
CA GLY A 46 7.09 -13.65 -3.45
C GLY A 46 6.93 -12.16 -3.27
N ALA A 47 6.15 -11.52 -4.14
CA ALA A 47 6.01 -10.07 -4.16
C ALA A 47 4.71 -9.56 -3.55
N LEU A 48 3.87 -10.45 -3.00
CA LEU A 48 2.60 -10.06 -2.41
C LEU A 48 2.72 -9.79 -0.92
N LEU A 49 2.20 -8.63 -0.51
CA LEU A 49 2.11 -8.27 0.91
C LEU A 49 0.64 -8.12 1.29
N TRP A 50 0.28 -8.67 2.43
CA TRP A 50 -1.08 -8.67 2.95
C TRP A 50 -1.24 -7.59 3.98
N VAL A 51 -2.30 -6.79 3.84
CA VAL A 51 -2.60 -5.71 4.77
C VAL A 51 -3.86 -6.09 5.53
N ASP A 52 -3.80 -5.97 6.87
CA ASP A 52 -4.94 -6.25 7.73
C ASP A 52 -6.15 -5.41 7.29
N ALA A 53 -7.35 -6.02 7.37
CA ALA A 53 -8.56 -5.37 6.90
C ALA A 53 -8.85 -4.06 7.61
N LYS A 54 -8.34 -3.89 8.82
CA LYS A 54 -8.56 -2.68 9.62
C LYS A 54 -7.51 -1.61 9.38
N ALA A 55 -6.46 -1.93 8.63
CA ALA A 55 -5.40 -0.97 8.37
C ALA A 55 -5.70 -0.20 7.09
N ASP A 56 -4.96 0.89 6.89
CA ASP A 56 -5.13 1.72 5.69
C ASP A 56 -4.18 1.22 4.60
N LEU A 57 -4.75 0.55 3.60
CA LEU A 57 -3.98 -0.01 2.50
C LEU A 57 -3.12 1.04 1.81
N VAL A 58 -3.68 2.23 1.59
CA VAL A 58 -2.97 3.29 0.86
C VAL A 58 -1.83 3.85 1.70
N ALA A 59 -2.03 3.97 3.02
CA ALA A 59 -0.96 4.42 3.90
C ALA A 59 0.21 3.45 3.91
N VAL A 60 -0.07 2.14 3.87
CA VAL A 60 0.98 1.13 3.78
C VAL A 60 1.72 1.27 2.45
N ALA A 61 0.98 1.45 1.36
CA ALA A 61 1.60 1.64 0.05
C ALA A 61 2.47 2.88 0.03
N GLU A 62 2.01 3.95 0.65
CA GLU A 62 2.78 5.19 0.72
C GLU A 62 4.09 4.99 1.49
N ALA A 63 4.03 4.29 2.61
CA ALA A 63 5.23 4.03 3.40
C ALA A 63 6.24 3.21 2.60
N LEU A 64 5.76 2.23 1.84
CA LEU A 64 6.66 1.45 0.99
C LEU A 64 7.24 2.32 -0.12
N ALA A 65 6.45 3.19 -0.71
CA ALA A 65 6.91 4.04 -1.80
C ALA A 65 7.95 5.04 -1.33
N THR A 66 7.86 5.49 -0.07
CA THR A 66 8.79 6.47 0.48
C THR A 66 9.91 5.81 1.29
N ASP A 67 9.94 4.48 1.31
CA ASP A 67 10.98 3.72 2.02
C ASP A 67 10.98 4.05 3.52
N ASP A 68 9.79 4.16 4.10
CA ASP A 68 9.61 4.45 5.52
C ASP A 68 9.79 3.14 6.30
N LYS A 69 11.03 2.82 6.57
CA LYS A 69 11.37 1.53 7.17
C LYS A 69 10.83 1.38 8.56
N ALA A 70 10.75 2.46 9.31
CA ALA A 70 10.25 2.41 10.68
C ALA A 70 8.79 2.00 10.73
N SER A 71 7.96 2.61 9.88
CA SER A 71 6.55 2.25 9.83
C SER A 71 6.33 0.84 9.33
N VAL A 72 7.03 0.46 8.26
CA VAL A 72 6.89 -0.88 7.69
C VAL A 72 7.31 -1.94 8.71
N SER A 73 8.43 -1.70 9.40
CA SER A 73 8.92 -2.63 10.41
C SER A 73 7.92 -2.79 11.54
N ALA A 74 7.31 -1.70 11.99
CA ALA A 74 6.32 -1.74 13.06
C ALA A 74 5.11 -2.56 12.64
N TRP A 75 4.63 -2.38 11.42
CA TRP A 75 3.47 -3.12 10.93
C TRP A 75 3.79 -4.61 10.76
N LEU A 76 4.98 -4.93 10.31
CA LEU A 76 5.39 -6.33 10.20
C LEU A 76 5.45 -6.99 11.58
N SER A 77 5.90 -6.23 12.59
CA SER A 77 6.00 -6.75 13.94
C SER A 77 4.65 -6.99 14.58
N ASN A 78 3.67 -6.13 14.31
CA ASN A 78 2.37 -6.25 14.98
C ASN A 78 1.31 -6.98 14.14
N GLY A 79 1.69 -7.48 12.96
CA GLY A 79 0.79 -8.29 12.15
C GLY A 79 -0.13 -7.52 11.22
N GLN A 80 -0.04 -6.19 11.19
CA GLN A 80 -0.86 -5.41 10.25
C GLN A 80 -0.39 -5.58 8.81
N LEU A 81 0.86 -5.94 8.62
CA LEU A 81 1.44 -6.19 7.31
C LEU A 81 2.18 -7.52 7.36
N ALA A 82 1.97 -8.36 6.37
CA ALA A 82 2.62 -9.66 6.33
C ALA A 82 2.81 -10.12 4.89
N LYS A 83 3.79 -10.96 4.67
CA LYS A 83 3.97 -11.57 3.37
C LYS A 83 2.90 -12.64 3.18
N VAL A 84 2.34 -12.72 1.98
CA VAL A 84 1.35 -13.74 1.67
C VAL A 84 2.07 -15.07 1.50
N GLU A 85 1.68 -16.05 2.31
CA GLU A 85 2.29 -17.38 2.27
C GLU A 85 1.24 -18.41 1.88
N ALA A 86 1.66 -19.66 1.77
CA ALA A 86 0.84 -20.71 1.17
C ALA A 86 -0.51 -20.88 1.85
N ALA A 87 -0.55 -20.83 3.18
CA ALA A 87 -1.82 -21.04 3.89
C ALA A 87 -2.84 -19.96 3.55
N LEU A 88 -2.40 -18.69 3.50
CA LEU A 88 -3.31 -17.61 3.13
C LEU A 88 -3.70 -17.71 1.67
N ALA A 89 -2.74 -18.10 0.80
CA ALA A 89 -3.03 -18.25 -0.62
C ALA A 89 -4.11 -19.29 -0.84
N GLU A 90 -4.06 -20.41 -0.13
CA GLU A 90 -5.08 -21.43 -0.25
C GLU A 90 -6.44 -20.95 0.21
N ASP A 91 -6.45 -20.19 1.30
CA ASP A 91 -7.68 -19.62 1.82
C ASP A 91 -8.31 -18.64 0.81
N LEU A 92 -7.49 -17.78 0.21
CA LEU A 92 -7.98 -16.82 -0.76
C LEU A 92 -8.50 -17.50 -2.01
N LEU A 93 -7.83 -18.55 -2.45
CA LEU A 93 -8.30 -19.31 -3.60
C LEU A 93 -9.65 -19.93 -3.32
N ALA A 94 -9.83 -20.50 -2.13
CA ALA A 94 -11.06 -21.20 -1.77
C ALA A 94 -12.24 -20.24 -1.57
N ARG A 95 -12.02 -19.11 -0.91
CA ARG A 95 -13.09 -18.17 -0.58
C ARG A 95 -13.38 -17.17 -1.69
N ASP A 96 -12.38 -16.88 -2.50
CA ASP A 96 -12.48 -15.89 -3.58
C ASP A 96 -13.10 -14.58 -3.09
N PRO A 97 -12.52 -13.95 -2.04
CA PRO A 97 -13.13 -12.74 -1.47
C PRO A 97 -12.82 -11.52 -2.35
N ASP A 98 -13.50 -10.42 -2.04
CA ASP A 98 -13.22 -9.16 -2.70
C ASP A 98 -11.87 -8.64 -2.21
N LEU A 99 -10.97 -8.40 -3.14
CA LEU A 99 -9.63 -7.94 -2.85
C LEU A 99 -9.35 -6.61 -3.53
N TRP A 100 -8.58 -5.78 -2.86
CA TRP A 100 -8.14 -4.50 -3.39
C TRP A 100 -6.64 -4.45 -3.31
N ALA A 101 -5.99 -3.87 -4.32
CA ALA A 101 -4.55 -3.88 -4.39
C ALA A 101 -3.99 -2.58 -4.94
N VAL A 102 -2.77 -2.29 -4.53
CA VAL A 102 -1.97 -1.17 -5.06
C VAL A 102 -0.61 -1.72 -5.40
N VAL A 103 -0.10 -1.38 -6.58
CA VAL A 103 1.23 -1.78 -6.99
C VAL A 103 2.24 -0.74 -6.54
N VAL A 104 3.22 -1.17 -5.75
CA VAL A 104 4.33 -0.35 -5.32
C VAL A 104 5.57 -1.16 -5.61
N ALA A 105 6.04 -1.10 -6.85
CA ALA A 105 7.11 -1.98 -7.32
C ALA A 105 8.29 -2.00 -6.35
N PRO A 106 8.84 -3.15 -6.03
CA PRO A 106 8.55 -4.46 -6.59
C PRO A 106 7.39 -5.19 -5.90
N TRP A 107 6.66 -4.51 -5.01
CA TRP A 107 5.63 -5.12 -4.18
C TRP A 107 4.24 -4.85 -4.72
N VAL A 108 3.34 -5.77 -4.43
CA VAL A 108 1.90 -5.55 -4.60
C VAL A 108 1.28 -5.73 -3.23
N VAL A 109 0.67 -4.67 -2.70
CA VAL A 109 -0.01 -4.74 -1.39
C VAL A 109 -1.48 -5.01 -1.63
N VAL A 110 -2.04 -5.93 -0.86
CA VAL A 110 -3.40 -6.40 -1.08
C VAL A 110 -4.14 -6.45 0.23
N GLN A 111 -5.44 -6.15 0.19
CA GLN A 111 -6.30 -6.13 1.37
C GLN A 111 -7.65 -6.69 1.01
N GLU A 112 -8.22 -7.48 1.91
CA GLU A 112 -9.59 -7.95 1.76
C GLU A 112 -10.51 -6.89 2.32
N ARG A 113 -11.56 -6.56 1.57
CA ARG A 113 -12.57 -5.59 2.00
C ARG A 113 -13.93 -6.20 1.82
N GLU A 114 -14.76 -6.05 2.83
CA GLU A 114 -16.15 -6.46 2.75
C GLU A 114 -16.99 -5.28 2.31
N GLU A 115 -17.96 -5.58 1.46
CA GLU A 115 -18.87 -4.56 0.96
C GLU A 115 -20.04 -4.35 1.88
#